data_0e186356975b0c5739929910c9a898e0
#
_entry.id   0e186356975b0c5739929910c9a898e0
#
_cell.length_a   1.000
_cell.length_b   1.000
_cell.length_c   1.000
_cell.angle_alpha   90.00
_cell.angle_beta   90.00
_cell.angle_gamma   90.00
#
_symmetry.space_group_name_H-M   'P 1'
#
loop_
_entity.id
_entity.type
_entity.pdbx_description
1 polymer ?
#
loop_
_entity_poly.entity_id
_entity_poly.type
_entity_poly.pdbx_seq_one_letter_code
_entity_poly.pdbx_strand_id
1 'polypeptide(L)'
;MQFLSWLVGRNITELLQHGREIDQLIARQDNSILARSTTELERYFKQPFEALPRQNGFPVAIVLMLLLVSFAFNLLTFLHALPPLSPQIHALSFFVPSIVVIGAILTASYLLARGHTAGVAGLAYVCAMLLISTVLLLSYSVVMGSHSGLWLILALAALVGARWILNGQAFILFAIYCRTQRLASVA
;
A
#
# COMPACT_ATOMS: atom_id res chain seq x y z
N MET A 1 3.45 14.85 8.16
CA MET A 1 3.05 14.43 6.79
C MET A 1 4.20 14.44 5.77
N GLN A 2 5.18 15.33 5.86
CA GLN A 2 6.33 15.39 4.94
C GLN A 2 7.15 14.09 4.89
N PHE A 3 7.37 13.41 6.01
CA PHE A 3 8.10 12.14 6.07
C PHE A 3 7.41 11.02 5.28
N LEU A 4 6.08 10.94 5.37
CA LEU A 4 5.29 9.96 4.63
C LEU A 4 5.32 10.22 3.12
N SER A 5 5.28 11.50 2.69
CA SER A 5 5.36 11.86 1.28
C SER A 5 6.73 11.51 0.68
N TRP A 6 7.80 11.59 1.47
CA TRP A 6 9.13 11.18 1.03
C TRP A 6 9.24 9.66 0.89
N LEU A 7 8.67 8.89 1.83
CA LEU A 7 8.71 7.41 1.83
C LEU A 7 7.80 6.80 0.77
N VAL A 8 6.56 7.28 0.64
CA VAL A 8 5.52 6.63 -0.17
C VAL A 8 5.26 7.35 -1.50
N GLY A 9 5.56 8.64 -1.59
CA GLY A 9 5.41 9.47 -2.79
C GLY A 9 4.32 10.54 -2.65
N ARG A 10 4.46 11.62 -3.44
CA ARG A 10 3.60 12.79 -3.39
C ARG A 10 2.17 12.49 -3.80
N ASN A 11 1.99 11.75 -4.89
CA ASN A 11 0.66 11.46 -5.45
C ASN A 11 -0.23 10.66 -4.47
N ILE A 12 0.37 9.69 -3.74
CA ILE A 12 -0.35 8.95 -2.70
C ILE A 12 -0.76 9.86 -1.54
N THR A 13 0.10 10.81 -1.17
CA THR A 13 -0.21 11.74 -0.07
C THR A 13 -1.36 12.67 -0.44
N GLU A 14 -1.39 13.18 -1.67
CA GLU A 14 -2.49 13.98 -2.21
C GLU A 14 -3.78 13.15 -2.27
N LEU A 15 -3.71 11.90 -2.75
CA LEU A 15 -4.85 10.97 -2.79
C LEU A 15 -5.40 10.67 -1.38
N LEU A 16 -4.53 10.54 -0.37
CA LEU A 16 -4.93 10.32 1.02
C LEU A 16 -5.59 11.55 1.63
N GLN A 17 -5.08 12.75 1.35
CA GLN A 17 -5.66 13.99 1.86
C GLN A 17 -7.06 14.20 1.27
N HIS A 18 -7.18 14.11 -0.04
CA HIS A 18 -8.47 14.22 -0.73
C HIS A 18 -9.46 13.14 -0.26
N GLY A 19 -8.99 11.92 -0.01
CA GLY A 19 -9.83 10.85 0.51
C GLY A 19 -10.38 11.10 1.90
N ARG A 20 -9.59 11.70 2.78
CA ARG A 20 -10.06 12.08 4.13
C ARG A 20 -11.15 13.15 4.09
N GLU A 21 -11.01 14.12 3.17
CA GLU A 21 -12.03 15.14 2.97
C GLU A 21 -13.35 14.52 2.52
N ILE A 22 -13.31 13.57 1.56
CA ILE A 22 -14.51 12.85 1.10
C ILE A 22 -15.10 11.98 2.22
N ASP A 23 -14.28 11.22 2.97
CA ASP A 23 -14.77 10.40 4.07
C ASP A 23 -15.45 11.25 5.17
N GLN A 24 -14.95 12.47 5.45
CA GLN A 24 -15.56 13.41 6.39
C GLN A 24 -16.89 13.97 5.87
N LEU A 25 -16.97 14.25 4.58
CA LEU A 25 -18.18 14.73 3.94
C LEU A 25 -19.26 13.63 3.95
N ILE A 26 -18.93 12.39 3.60
CA ILE A 26 -19.87 11.26 3.71
C ILE A 26 -20.40 11.10 5.14
N ALA A 27 -19.53 11.24 6.14
CA ALA A 27 -19.92 11.14 7.55
C ALA A 27 -20.88 12.27 7.99
N ARG A 28 -20.86 13.43 7.33
CA ARG A 28 -21.76 14.56 7.59
C ARG A 28 -23.09 14.49 6.84
N GLN A 29 -23.32 13.50 6.00
CA GLN A 29 -24.52 13.35 5.15
C GLN A 29 -24.85 14.59 4.30
N ASP A 30 -23.82 15.26 3.79
CA ASP A 30 -23.97 16.50 3.05
C ASP A 30 -24.24 16.23 1.56
N ASN A 31 -25.48 16.46 1.12
CA ASN A 31 -25.91 16.21 -0.28
C ASN A 31 -25.16 17.05 -1.33
N SER A 32 -24.42 18.09 -0.93
CA SER A 32 -23.58 18.88 -1.84
C SER A 32 -22.36 18.13 -2.39
N ILE A 33 -22.07 16.94 -1.83
CA ILE A 33 -20.91 16.10 -2.14
C ILE A 33 -21.00 15.55 -3.56
N LEU A 34 -22.18 15.10 -3.98
CA LEU A 34 -22.38 14.54 -5.32
C LEU A 34 -22.01 15.55 -6.41
N ALA A 35 -22.42 16.81 -6.25
CA ALA A 35 -22.12 17.87 -7.20
C ALA A 35 -20.61 18.22 -7.25
N ARG A 36 -19.91 18.21 -6.11
CA ARG A 36 -18.47 18.48 -6.04
C ARG A 36 -17.63 17.33 -6.55
N SER A 37 -17.94 16.09 -6.15
CA SER A 37 -17.22 14.90 -6.58
C SER A 37 -17.34 14.68 -8.09
N THR A 38 -18.48 14.97 -8.68
CA THR A 38 -18.71 14.86 -10.12
C THR A 38 -17.78 15.82 -10.89
N THR A 39 -17.68 17.07 -10.45
CA THR A 39 -16.83 18.09 -11.11
C THR A 39 -15.32 17.77 -11.02
N GLU A 40 -14.86 17.21 -9.90
CA GLU A 40 -13.45 16.80 -9.75
C GLU A 40 -13.14 15.53 -10.53
N LEU A 41 -14.07 14.59 -10.59
CA LEU A 41 -13.95 13.39 -11.40
C LEU A 41 -13.92 13.71 -12.89
N GLU A 42 -14.77 14.60 -13.37
CA GLU A 42 -14.74 15.10 -14.74
C GLU A 42 -13.39 15.77 -15.08
N ARG A 43 -12.78 16.48 -14.12
CA ARG A 43 -11.43 17.03 -14.26
C ARG A 43 -10.36 15.95 -14.41
N TYR A 44 -10.42 14.87 -13.60
CA TYR A 44 -9.43 13.79 -13.64
C TYR A 44 -9.59 12.90 -14.86
N PHE A 45 -10.83 12.55 -15.22
CA PHE A 45 -11.11 11.61 -16.30
C PHE A 45 -11.46 12.28 -17.63
N LYS A 46 -11.70 13.59 -17.64
CA LYS A 46 -12.21 14.34 -18.81
C LYS A 46 -13.45 13.70 -19.44
N GLN A 47 -14.21 12.93 -18.67
CA GLN A 47 -15.39 12.19 -19.10
C GLN A 47 -16.47 12.25 -18.01
N PRO A 48 -17.76 12.26 -18.38
CA PRO A 48 -18.85 12.22 -17.41
C PRO A 48 -18.82 10.91 -16.59
N PHE A 49 -19.25 10.97 -15.34
CA PHE A 49 -19.23 9.86 -14.37
C PHE A 49 -19.88 8.57 -14.89
N GLU A 50 -20.98 8.68 -15.67
CA GLU A 50 -21.70 7.55 -16.25
C GLU A 50 -20.91 6.79 -17.33
N ALA A 51 -19.91 7.45 -17.92
CA ALA A 51 -19.07 6.90 -18.99
C ALA A 51 -17.69 6.41 -18.52
N LEU A 52 -17.43 6.34 -17.20
CA LEU A 52 -16.15 5.89 -16.67
C LEU A 52 -15.87 4.42 -17.04
N PRO A 53 -14.80 4.15 -17.80
CA PRO A 53 -14.47 2.78 -18.15
C PRO A 53 -14.12 1.98 -16.88
N ARG A 54 -14.59 0.73 -16.82
CA ARG A 54 -14.28 -0.18 -15.72
C ARG A 54 -12.76 -0.30 -15.55
N GLN A 55 -12.26 0.20 -14.43
CA GLN A 55 -10.82 0.18 -14.14
C GLN A 55 -10.37 -1.22 -13.72
N ASN A 56 -9.21 -1.63 -14.24
CA ASN A 56 -8.65 -2.93 -13.93
C ASN A 56 -7.87 -2.87 -12.61
N GLY A 57 -8.10 -3.83 -11.72
CA GLY A 57 -7.37 -3.99 -10.45
C GLY A 57 -5.94 -4.54 -10.59
N PHE A 58 -5.46 -4.77 -11.82
CA PHE A 58 -4.13 -5.33 -12.07
C PHE A 58 -2.97 -4.58 -11.38
N PRO A 59 -2.94 -3.22 -11.35
CA PRO A 59 -1.89 -2.49 -10.62
C PRO A 59 -1.85 -2.83 -9.13
N VAL A 60 -3.01 -3.05 -8.51
CA VAL A 60 -3.09 -3.47 -7.11
C VAL A 60 -2.48 -4.85 -6.93
N ALA A 61 -2.83 -5.81 -7.79
CA ALA A 61 -2.29 -7.17 -7.72
C ALA A 61 -0.75 -7.18 -7.82
N ILE A 62 -0.17 -6.37 -8.71
CA ILE A 62 1.29 -6.25 -8.81
C ILE A 62 1.89 -5.65 -7.54
N VAL A 63 1.29 -4.60 -6.98
CA VAL A 63 1.76 -4.00 -5.72
C VAL A 63 1.75 -5.04 -4.60
N LEU A 64 0.66 -5.82 -4.46
CA LEU A 64 0.56 -6.87 -3.45
C LEU A 64 1.66 -7.93 -3.61
N MET A 65 1.87 -8.39 -4.85
CA MET A 65 2.93 -9.34 -5.16
C MET A 65 4.31 -8.80 -4.80
N LEU A 66 4.62 -7.55 -5.15
CA LEU A 66 5.92 -6.94 -4.83
C LEU A 66 6.13 -6.74 -3.33
N LEU A 67 5.07 -6.37 -2.58
CA LEU A 67 5.12 -6.26 -1.12
C LEU A 67 5.36 -7.63 -0.48
N LEU A 68 4.70 -8.69 -0.95
CA LEU A 68 4.90 -10.06 -0.45
C LEU A 68 6.30 -10.58 -0.76
N VAL A 69 6.83 -10.34 -1.96
CA VAL A 69 8.20 -10.71 -2.35
C VAL A 69 9.21 -9.99 -1.46
N SER A 70 9.05 -8.68 -1.26
CA SER A 70 9.92 -7.94 -0.36
C SER A 70 9.84 -8.46 1.08
N PHE A 71 8.64 -8.72 1.59
CA PHE A 71 8.44 -9.30 2.91
C PHE A 71 9.15 -10.66 3.05
N ALA A 72 9.01 -11.56 2.06
CA ALA A 72 9.63 -12.86 2.09
C ALA A 72 11.16 -12.78 2.18
N PHE A 73 11.80 -11.89 1.41
CA PHE A 73 13.26 -11.69 1.49
C PHE A 73 13.70 -11.07 2.81
N ASN A 74 12.94 -10.11 3.36
CA ASN A 74 13.22 -9.54 4.67
C ASN A 74 13.12 -10.60 5.77
N LEU A 75 12.04 -11.41 5.74
CA LEU A 75 11.82 -12.47 6.72
C LEU A 75 12.92 -13.53 6.65
N LEU A 76 13.28 -13.97 5.43
CA LEU A 76 14.35 -14.94 5.21
C LEU A 76 15.67 -14.43 5.80
N THR A 77 16.04 -13.18 5.51
CA THR A 77 17.26 -12.56 6.04
C THR A 77 17.21 -12.42 7.56
N PHE A 78 16.07 -12.02 8.11
CA PHE A 78 15.87 -11.92 9.55
C PHE A 78 16.05 -13.27 10.24
N LEU A 79 15.46 -14.35 9.71
CA LEU A 79 15.59 -15.68 10.27
C LEU A 79 17.02 -16.21 10.22
N HIS A 80 17.78 -15.89 9.16
CA HIS A 80 19.21 -16.26 9.07
C HIS A 80 20.09 -15.45 10.02
N ALA A 81 19.69 -14.26 10.41
CA ALA A 81 20.43 -13.42 11.36
C ALA A 81 20.19 -13.83 12.83
N LEU A 82 19.17 -14.65 13.09
CA LEU A 82 18.88 -15.12 14.45
C LEU A 82 19.88 -16.20 14.88
N PRO A 83 20.29 -16.20 16.17
CA PRO A 83 21.09 -17.29 16.74
C PRO A 83 20.30 -18.61 16.66
N PRO A 84 20.96 -19.78 16.86
CA PRO A 84 20.26 -21.06 16.88
C PRO A 84 19.21 -21.08 18.00
N LEU A 85 17.96 -21.04 17.60
CA LEU A 85 16.78 -21.03 18.48
C LEU A 85 16.17 -22.44 18.57
N SER A 86 15.38 -22.68 19.61
CA SER A 86 14.57 -23.90 19.66
C SER A 86 13.61 -23.94 18.46
N PRO A 87 13.26 -25.15 17.94
CA PRO A 87 12.38 -25.26 16.77
C PRO A 87 11.04 -24.54 16.93
N GLN A 88 10.51 -24.48 18.14
CA GLN A 88 9.25 -23.81 18.47
C GLN A 88 9.37 -22.28 18.31
N ILE A 89 10.44 -21.67 18.84
CA ILE A 89 10.68 -20.23 18.73
C ILE A 89 10.98 -19.87 17.29
N HIS A 90 11.72 -20.70 16.56
CA HIS A 90 11.99 -20.48 15.14
C HIS A 90 10.71 -20.49 14.30
N ALA A 91 9.81 -21.45 14.54
CA ALA A 91 8.49 -21.50 13.89
C ALA A 91 7.65 -20.26 14.24
N LEU A 92 7.63 -19.84 15.50
CA LEU A 92 6.90 -18.65 15.93
C LEU A 92 7.43 -17.37 15.24
N SER A 93 8.75 -17.24 15.14
CA SER A 93 9.42 -16.11 14.46
C SER A 93 9.12 -16.06 12.96
N PHE A 94 8.74 -17.16 12.35
CA PHE A 94 8.28 -17.23 10.96
C PHE A 94 6.79 -16.92 10.83
N PHE A 95 5.93 -17.61 11.60
CA PHE A 95 4.48 -17.57 11.41
C PHE A 95 3.85 -16.26 11.89
N VAL A 96 4.29 -15.72 13.05
CA VAL A 96 3.66 -14.52 13.62
C VAL A 96 3.82 -13.30 12.69
N PRO A 97 5.03 -12.92 12.23
CA PRO A 97 5.16 -11.81 11.29
C PRO A 97 4.42 -12.07 9.97
N SER A 98 4.41 -13.32 9.49
CA SER A 98 3.73 -13.68 8.24
C SER A 98 2.22 -13.46 8.33
N ILE A 99 1.57 -13.93 9.40
CA ILE A 99 0.13 -13.75 9.60
C ILE A 99 -0.20 -12.26 9.73
N VAL A 100 0.60 -11.49 10.47
CA VAL A 100 0.37 -10.05 10.67
C VAL A 100 0.49 -9.28 9.36
N VAL A 101 1.57 -9.49 8.60
CA VAL A 101 1.82 -8.74 7.36
C VAL A 101 0.83 -9.15 6.26
N ILE A 102 0.58 -10.45 6.08
CA ILE A 102 -0.39 -10.94 5.09
C ILE A 102 -1.80 -10.44 5.44
N GLY A 103 -2.19 -10.54 6.72
CA GLY A 103 -3.46 -10.03 7.21
C GLY A 103 -3.61 -8.52 6.97
N ALA A 104 -2.58 -7.73 7.25
CA ALA A 104 -2.58 -6.29 6.99
C ALA A 104 -2.72 -5.97 5.49
N ILE A 105 -1.98 -6.66 4.61
CA ILE A 105 -2.06 -6.50 3.16
C ILE A 105 -3.46 -6.85 2.65
N LEU A 106 -4.04 -7.99 3.07
CA LEU A 106 -5.38 -8.40 2.64
C LEU A 106 -6.46 -7.44 3.13
N THR A 107 -6.38 -7.00 4.38
CA THR A 107 -7.31 -6.03 4.95
C THR A 107 -7.23 -4.69 4.22
N ALA A 108 -6.03 -4.19 3.97
CA ALA A 108 -5.82 -2.94 3.22
C ALA A 108 -6.37 -3.05 1.79
N SER A 109 -6.17 -4.18 1.12
CA SER A 109 -6.68 -4.44 -0.24
C SER A 109 -8.20 -4.51 -0.26
N TYR A 110 -8.81 -5.16 0.72
CA TYR A 110 -10.25 -5.23 0.87
C TYR A 110 -10.86 -3.84 1.09
N LEU A 111 -10.28 -3.04 1.99
CA LEU A 111 -10.72 -1.67 2.25
C LEU A 111 -10.56 -0.76 1.02
N LEU A 112 -9.46 -0.94 0.26
CA LEU A 112 -9.24 -0.23 -1.01
C LEU A 112 -10.32 -0.58 -2.04
N ALA A 113 -10.64 -1.87 -2.22
CA ALA A 113 -11.68 -2.33 -3.13
C ALA A 113 -13.07 -1.82 -2.73
N ARG A 114 -13.31 -1.58 -1.43
CA ARG A 114 -14.52 -0.94 -0.90
C ARG A 114 -14.50 0.59 -0.99
N GLY A 115 -13.45 1.20 -1.57
CA GLY A 115 -13.33 2.64 -1.72
C GLY A 115 -13.00 3.41 -0.43
N HIS A 116 -12.55 2.72 0.64
CA HIS A 116 -12.13 3.39 1.87
C HIS A 116 -10.73 3.95 1.75
N THR A 117 -10.53 5.18 2.21
CA THR A 117 -9.20 5.83 2.26
C THR A 117 -8.21 5.06 3.15
N ALA A 118 -8.73 4.37 4.18
CA ALA A 118 -7.93 3.50 5.04
C ALA A 118 -7.22 2.38 4.27
N GLY A 119 -7.77 1.89 3.15
CA GLY A 119 -7.12 0.88 2.32
C GLY A 119 -5.83 1.38 1.66
N VAL A 120 -5.88 2.59 1.06
CA VAL A 120 -4.69 3.25 0.49
C VAL A 120 -3.66 3.53 1.58
N ALA A 121 -4.11 4.05 2.74
CA ALA A 121 -3.24 4.31 3.89
C ALA A 121 -2.57 3.02 4.38
N GLY A 122 -3.31 1.93 4.50
CA GLY A 122 -2.81 0.62 4.92
C GLY A 122 -1.69 0.10 4.02
N LEU A 123 -1.87 0.12 2.69
CA LEU A 123 -0.83 -0.27 1.74
C LEU A 123 0.41 0.64 1.84
N ALA A 124 0.20 1.95 2.01
CA ALA A 124 1.28 2.91 2.20
C ALA A 124 2.08 2.63 3.48
N TYR A 125 1.41 2.33 4.59
CA TYR A 125 2.07 1.98 5.86
C TYR A 125 2.83 0.66 5.77
N VAL A 126 2.27 -0.38 5.14
CA VAL A 126 2.97 -1.65 4.93
C VAL A 126 4.22 -1.44 4.08
N CYS A 127 4.13 -0.67 3.00
CA CYS A 127 5.27 -0.33 2.15
C CYS A 127 6.36 0.41 2.95
N ALA A 128 5.99 1.41 3.76
CA ALA A 128 6.91 2.17 4.60
C ALA A 128 7.58 1.29 5.68
N MET A 129 6.81 0.44 6.36
CA MET A 129 7.33 -0.49 7.35
C MET A 129 8.33 -1.48 6.76
N LEU A 130 8.02 -2.08 5.60
CA LEU A 130 8.92 -2.99 4.91
C LEU A 130 10.20 -2.28 4.45
N LEU A 131 10.10 -1.02 3.99
CA LEU A 131 11.26 -0.24 3.59
C LEU A 131 12.18 0.05 4.78
N ILE A 132 11.63 0.46 5.91
CA ILE A 132 12.40 0.67 7.15
C ILE A 132 13.06 -0.64 7.58
N SER A 133 12.34 -1.75 7.60
CA SER A 133 12.87 -3.07 7.94
C SER A 133 14.01 -3.49 7.00
N THR A 134 13.85 -3.28 5.69
CA THR A 134 14.89 -3.60 4.70
C THR A 134 16.16 -2.79 4.93
N VAL A 135 16.02 -1.47 5.20
CA VAL A 135 17.17 -0.59 5.46
C VAL A 135 17.89 -1.00 6.76
N LEU A 136 17.16 -1.32 7.82
CA LEU A 136 17.74 -1.78 9.08
C LEU A 136 18.49 -3.10 8.92
N LEU A 137 17.89 -4.08 8.23
CA LEU A 137 18.52 -5.37 7.96
C LEU A 137 19.74 -5.22 7.03
N LEU A 138 19.68 -4.33 6.05
CA LEU A 138 20.81 -4.04 5.17
C LEU A 138 21.97 -3.42 5.96
N SER A 139 21.70 -2.46 6.82
CA SER A 139 22.70 -1.85 7.69
C SER A 139 23.35 -2.89 8.61
N TYR A 140 22.54 -3.76 9.20
CA TYR A 140 23.04 -4.87 10.02
C TYR A 140 23.90 -5.85 9.22
N SER A 141 23.47 -6.22 8.01
CA SER A 141 24.20 -7.13 7.12
C SER A 141 25.57 -6.58 6.72
N VAL A 142 25.66 -5.27 6.45
CA VAL A 142 26.93 -4.59 6.13
C VAL A 142 27.89 -4.62 7.33
N VAL A 143 27.39 -4.31 8.53
CA VAL A 143 28.21 -4.29 9.74
C VAL A 143 28.75 -5.67 10.10
N MET A 144 27.93 -6.72 9.92
CA MET A 144 28.29 -8.10 10.26
C MET A 144 29.03 -8.86 9.12
N GLY A 145 29.24 -8.21 7.95
CA GLY A 145 29.89 -8.86 6.80
C GLY A 145 29.10 -10.05 6.23
N SER A 146 27.80 -10.06 6.39
CA SER A 146 26.94 -11.17 6.00
C SER A 146 26.70 -11.21 4.48
N HIS A 147 26.67 -12.42 3.88
CA HIS A 147 26.35 -12.62 2.45
C HIS A 147 24.88 -12.41 2.09
N SER A 148 24.01 -12.07 3.04
CA SER A 148 22.57 -11.84 2.82
C SER A 148 22.24 -10.54 2.10
N GLY A 149 23.22 -9.70 1.77
CA GLY A 149 23.02 -8.41 1.09
C GLY A 149 22.28 -8.51 -0.25
N LEU A 150 22.50 -9.57 -1.03
CA LEU A 150 21.82 -9.77 -2.31
C LEU A 150 20.29 -9.86 -2.15
N TRP A 151 19.82 -10.64 -1.18
CA TRP A 151 18.37 -10.79 -0.90
C TRP A 151 17.73 -9.48 -0.48
N LEU A 152 18.44 -8.67 0.30
CA LEU A 152 17.97 -7.35 0.72
C LEU A 152 17.94 -6.32 -0.42
N ILE A 153 18.88 -6.41 -1.38
CA ILE A 153 18.85 -5.60 -2.60
C ILE A 153 17.63 -5.96 -3.43
N LEU A 154 17.29 -7.26 -3.57
CA LEU A 154 16.09 -7.69 -4.27
C LEU A 154 14.81 -7.23 -3.54
N ALA A 155 14.80 -7.31 -2.21
CA ALA A 155 13.71 -6.75 -1.41
C ALA A 155 13.51 -5.25 -1.64
N LEU A 156 14.61 -4.50 -1.67
CA LEU A 156 14.59 -3.06 -1.94
C LEU A 156 14.10 -2.75 -3.36
N ALA A 157 14.57 -3.50 -4.35
CA ALA A 157 14.11 -3.36 -5.74
C ALA A 157 12.59 -3.60 -5.88
N ALA A 158 12.07 -4.64 -5.20
CA ALA A 158 10.63 -4.90 -5.14
C ALA A 158 9.86 -3.75 -4.50
N LEU A 159 10.37 -3.15 -3.41
CA LEU A 159 9.73 -1.99 -2.75
C LEU A 159 9.76 -0.73 -3.62
N VAL A 160 10.87 -0.48 -4.32
CA VAL A 160 10.95 0.64 -5.28
C VAL A 160 9.94 0.43 -6.41
N GLY A 161 9.80 -0.78 -6.93
CA GLY A 161 8.78 -1.13 -7.92
C GLY A 161 7.36 -0.94 -7.39
N ALA A 162 7.07 -1.42 -6.17
CA ALA A 162 5.77 -1.23 -5.53
C ALA A 162 5.45 0.27 -5.34
N ARG A 163 6.41 1.06 -4.86
CA ARG A 163 6.28 2.51 -4.72
C ARG A 163 6.01 3.20 -6.05
N TRP A 164 6.71 2.79 -7.12
CA TRP A 164 6.51 3.36 -8.45
C TRP A 164 5.10 3.10 -8.97
N ILE A 165 4.59 1.88 -8.81
CA ILE A 165 3.22 1.52 -9.23
C ILE A 165 2.17 2.22 -8.36
N LEU A 166 2.37 2.29 -7.04
CA LEU A 166 1.48 3.02 -6.12
C LEU A 166 1.32 4.49 -6.52
N ASN A 167 2.40 5.14 -7.01
CA ASN A 167 2.36 6.53 -7.50
C ASN A 167 1.96 6.64 -8.98
N GLY A 168 1.74 5.51 -9.66
CA GLY A 168 1.35 5.47 -11.06
C GLY A 168 -0.10 5.88 -11.28
N GLN A 169 -0.40 6.47 -12.44
CA GLN A 169 -1.75 6.91 -12.81
C GLN A 169 -2.76 5.77 -12.73
N ALA A 170 -2.40 4.56 -13.17
CA ALA A 170 -3.29 3.41 -13.19
C ALA A 170 -3.78 3.01 -11.78
N PHE A 171 -2.91 3.07 -10.77
CA PHE A 171 -3.29 2.81 -9.37
C PHE A 171 -4.21 3.91 -8.82
N ILE A 172 -3.87 5.17 -9.09
CA ILE A 172 -4.66 6.33 -8.64
C ILE A 172 -6.06 6.29 -9.25
N LEU A 173 -6.16 6.04 -10.56
CA LEU A 173 -7.43 5.91 -11.26
C LEU A 173 -8.29 4.76 -10.69
N PHE A 174 -7.68 3.61 -10.40
CA PHE A 174 -8.38 2.51 -9.75
C PHE A 174 -8.88 2.89 -8.35
N ALA A 175 -8.06 3.54 -7.53
CA ALA A 175 -8.46 3.97 -6.18
C ALA A 175 -9.60 5.00 -6.21
N ILE A 176 -9.56 5.96 -7.15
CA ILE A 176 -10.63 6.93 -7.36
C ILE A 176 -11.90 6.21 -7.85
N TYR A 177 -11.79 5.29 -8.80
CA TYR A 177 -12.92 4.50 -9.29
C TYR A 177 -13.64 3.74 -8.17
N CYS A 178 -12.91 3.02 -7.31
CA CYS A 178 -13.51 2.33 -6.17
C CYS A 178 -14.21 3.29 -5.20
N ARG A 179 -13.64 4.47 -5.00
CA ARG A 179 -14.21 5.51 -4.15
C ARG A 179 -15.51 6.09 -4.71
N THR A 180 -15.58 6.32 -6.03
CA THR A 180 -16.78 6.81 -6.69
C THR A 180 -17.92 5.80 -6.67
N GLN A 181 -17.60 4.51 -6.83
CA GLN A 181 -18.59 3.45 -6.67
C GLN A 181 -19.19 3.43 -5.26
N ARG A 182 -18.37 3.66 -4.24
CA ARG A 182 -18.86 3.78 -2.86
C ARG A 182 -19.77 4.99 -2.70
N LEU A 183 -19.42 6.14 -3.26
CA LEU A 183 -20.28 7.34 -3.23
C LEU A 183 -21.63 7.10 -3.89
N ALA A 184 -21.64 6.47 -5.07
CA ALA A 184 -22.88 6.13 -5.77
C ALA A 184 -23.76 5.12 -5.03
N SER A 185 -23.20 4.29 -4.13
CA SER A 185 -23.96 3.33 -3.33
C SER A 185 -24.56 3.95 -2.05
N VAL A 186 -24.18 5.16 -1.67
CA VAL A 186 -24.66 5.89 -0.47
C VAL A 186 -25.67 6.97 -0.85
N ALA A 187 -25.68 7.40 -2.12
CA ALA A 187 -26.65 8.32 -2.70
C ALA A 187 -27.92 7.60 -3.10
#